data_72bbeef42338b49a58afac4c5799d2b7
#
_entry.id   72bbeef42338b49a58afac4c5799d2b7
#
_cell.length_a   1.000
_cell.length_b   1.000
_cell.length_c   1.000
_cell.angle_alpha   90.00
_cell.angle_beta   90.00
_cell.angle_gamma   90.00
#
_symmetry.space_group_name_H-M   'P 1'
#
loop_
_entity.id
_entity.type
_entity.pdbx_description
1 polymer ?
#
loop_
_entity_poly.entity_id
_entity_poly.type
_entity_poly.pdbx_seq_one_letter_code
_entity_poly.pdbx_strand_id
1 'polypeptide(L)'
;MKIALCFSGQPRYLKECYPAIYKNLLEKYSPDVFVHTWWDESMPNKKMDLPSSLSYNRTYFWEDNSIDIIKNFYSPKVLFHEKQIEFETYSNVDYMLSRPSHVHSMFYSLEQSNKIKIDYEKENNFIYDAVIRCRFDTVFPVFDIDFYNIDLEYINCFIMGHGVPNDQFAISTSKNMNKYSTVYSSLDEYQKSGFTKFIGEELLTHHLNTNGLNWNNSKIVDKLEVSILIK
;
A
#
# COMPACT_ATOMS: atom_id res chain seq x y z
N MET A 1 4.79 -22.30 -1.58
CA MET A 1 4.92 -20.91 -2.05
C MET A 1 5.31 -20.04 -0.88
N LYS A 2 6.41 -19.28 -0.97
CA LYS A 2 6.81 -18.30 0.04
C LYS A 2 6.15 -16.96 -0.29
N ILE A 3 5.44 -16.38 0.66
CA ILE A 3 4.66 -15.16 0.45
C ILE A 3 5.15 -14.06 1.38
N ALA A 4 5.37 -12.87 0.86
CA ALA A 4 5.58 -11.67 1.65
C ALA A 4 4.32 -10.80 1.68
N LEU A 5 4.04 -10.17 2.82
CA LEU A 5 2.99 -9.17 2.99
C LEU A 5 3.62 -7.86 3.44
N CYS A 6 3.62 -6.87 2.56
CA CYS A 6 4.20 -5.55 2.78
C CYS A 6 3.11 -4.54 3.15
N PHE A 7 3.11 -4.10 4.40
CA PHE A 7 2.26 -3.00 4.85
C PHE A 7 2.98 -1.66 4.68
N SER A 8 2.23 -0.66 4.22
CA SER A 8 2.75 0.70 4.04
C SER A 8 1.73 1.77 4.42
N GLY A 9 2.23 2.91 4.87
CA GLY A 9 1.43 4.09 5.17
C GLY A 9 1.23 4.32 6.67
N GLN A 10 0.20 5.09 7.00
CA GLN A 10 -0.11 5.43 8.38
C GLN A 10 -0.83 4.27 9.10
N PRO A 11 -0.55 4.05 10.40
CA PRO A 11 -1.11 2.94 11.18
C PRO A 11 -2.54 3.27 11.65
N ARG A 12 -3.48 3.34 10.69
CA ARG A 12 -4.88 3.69 10.94
C ARG A 12 -5.76 2.45 11.05
N TYR A 13 -6.76 2.49 11.93
CA TYR A 13 -7.78 1.44 12.09
C TYR A 13 -7.20 0.05 12.32
N LEU A 14 -6.06 -0.03 13.02
CA LEU A 14 -5.32 -1.28 13.23
C LEU A 14 -6.19 -2.37 13.84
N LYS A 15 -6.96 -2.04 14.89
CA LYS A 15 -7.81 -3.02 15.60
C LYS A 15 -9.05 -3.38 14.80
N GLU A 16 -9.64 -2.42 14.12
CA GLU A 16 -10.86 -2.61 13.35
C GLU A 16 -10.63 -3.45 12.08
N CYS A 17 -9.50 -3.22 11.40
CA CYS A 17 -9.20 -3.91 10.15
C CYS A 17 -8.49 -5.26 10.36
N TYR A 18 -7.82 -5.44 11.51
CA TYR A 18 -7.07 -6.65 11.79
C TYR A 18 -7.87 -7.97 11.63
N PRO A 19 -9.12 -8.11 12.13
CA PRO A 19 -9.84 -9.38 11.97
C PRO A 19 -10.03 -9.80 10.52
N ALA A 20 -10.29 -8.85 9.62
CA ALA A 20 -10.43 -9.12 8.20
C ALA A 20 -9.08 -9.48 7.54
N ILE A 21 -8.02 -8.74 7.87
CA ILE A 21 -6.65 -9.01 7.39
C ILE A 21 -6.16 -10.36 7.92
N TYR A 22 -6.38 -10.64 9.21
CA TYR A 22 -5.99 -11.92 9.81
C TYR A 22 -6.63 -13.10 9.09
N LYS A 23 -7.95 -13.12 9.00
CA LYS A 23 -8.70 -14.22 8.40
C LYS A 23 -8.34 -14.43 6.93
N ASN A 24 -8.19 -13.37 6.18
CA ASN A 24 -8.04 -13.43 4.72
C ASN A 24 -6.60 -13.59 4.25
N LEU A 25 -5.63 -13.09 5.01
CA LEU A 25 -4.22 -13.09 4.62
C LEU A 25 -3.34 -13.86 5.60
N LEU A 26 -3.33 -13.49 6.88
CA LEU A 26 -2.37 -14.03 7.84
C LEU A 26 -2.64 -15.50 8.17
N GLU A 27 -3.87 -15.85 8.54
CA GLU A 27 -4.27 -17.21 8.86
C GLU A 27 -4.19 -18.13 7.65
N LYS A 28 -4.69 -17.67 6.49
CA LYS A 28 -4.80 -18.49 5.28
C LYS A 28 -3.45 -18.80 4.62
N TYR A 29 -2.55 -17.83 4.60
CA TYR A 29 -1.31 -17.93 3.82
C TYR A 29 -0.02 -17.88 4.64
N SER A 30 -0.11 -17.53 5.93
CA SER A 30 1.04 -17.40 6.84
C SER A 30 2.23 -16.65 6.21
N PRO A 31 2.02 -15.46 5.64
CA PRO A 31 3.07 -14.71 4.96
C PRO A 31 4.10 -14.16 5.94
N ASP A 32 5.33 -13.98 5.48
CA ASP A 32 6.28 -13.13 6.19
C ASP A 32 5.87 -11.66 6.05
N VAL A 33 5.75 -10.95 7.16
CA VAL A 33 5.22 -9.58 7.20
C VAL A 33 6.36 -8.57 7.26
N PHE A 34 6.27 -7.53 6.42
CA PHE A 34 7.18 -6.38 6.35
C PHE A 34 6.39 -5.10 6.51
N VAL A 35 6.88 -4.19 7.32
CA VAL A 35 6.15 -2.98 7.65
C VAL A 35 7.02 -1.75 7.50
N HIS A 36 6.55 -0.79 6.71
CA HIS A 36 6.97 0.60 6.82
C HIS A 36 5.77 1.46 7.24
N THR A 37 5.92 2.24 8.32
CA THR A 37 4.82 3.09 8.80
C THR A 37 5.33 4.43 9.33
N TRP A 38 4.51 5.45 9.17
CA TRP A 38 4.75 6.77 9.74
C TRP A 38 4.33 6.76 11.20
N TRP A 39 5.28 6.91 12.09
CA TRP A 39 5.01 6.95 13.52
C TRP A 39 6.11 7.65 14.29
N ASP A 40 5.74 8.56 15.18
CA ASP A 40 6.58 9.13 16.23
C ASP A 40 5.74 9.42 17.49
N GLU A 41 6.41 9.64 18.61
CA GLU A 41 5.79 9.87 19.92
C GLU A 41 4.90 11.12 19.98
N SER A 42 4.98 12.00 18.98
CA SER A 42 4.13 13.19 18.90
C SER A 42 2.80 12.94 18.17
N MET A 43 2.60 11.75 17.58
CA MET A 43 1.38 11.42 16.83
C MET A 43 0.16 11.10 17.70
N PRO A 44 0.30 10.46 18.88
CA PRO A 44 -0.83 10.24 19.76
C PRO A 44 -1.60 11.54 20.02
N ASN A 45 -2.94 11.43 19.99
CA ASN A 45 -3.86 12.56 20.20
C ASN A 45 -3.81 13.67 19.12
N LYS A 46 -2.99 13.56 18.08
CA LYS A 46 -3.12 14.46 16.94
C LYS A 46 -4.36 14.09 16.13
N LYS A 47 -5.11 15.12 15.79
CA LYS A 47 -6.25 15.02 14.91
C LYS A 47 -5.77 15.00 13.45
N MET A 48 -6.18 14.00 12.70
CA MET A 48 -6.02 14.01 11.27
C MET A 48 -7.36 14.34 10.62
N ASP A 49 -7.42 15.47 9.95
CA ASP A 49 -8.55 15.81 9.09
C ASP A 49 -8.33 15.13 7.73
N LEU A 50 -9.14 14.14 7.42
CA LEU A 50 -9.16 13.55 6.09
C LEU A 50 -9.71 14.58 5.08
N PRO A 51 -9.25 14.60 3.82
CA PRO A 51 -9.73 15.54 2.82
C PRO A 51 -11.25 15.48 2.70
N SER A 52 -11.90 16.64 2.71
CA SER A 52 -13.36 16.81 2.62
C SER A 52 -13.97 16.41 1.27
N SER A 53 -13.15 16.02 0.30
CA SER A 53 -13.60 15.55 -1.02
C SER A 53 -14.49 14.30 -0.98
N LEU A 54 -14.42 13.57 0.10
CA LEU A 54 -15.34 12.48 0.40
C LEU A 54 -16.29 13.00 1.47
N SER A 55 -17.40 13.61 1.18
CA SER A 55 -18.60 14.01 1.96
C SER A 55 -18.66 13.77 3.50
N TYR A 56 -17.54 13.51 4.14
CA TYR A 56 -17.44 13.05 5.51
C TYR A 56 -16.32 13.81 6.23
N ASN A 57 -16.68 14.67 7.16
CA ASN A 57 -15.74 15.21 8.16
C ASN A 57 -15.31 14.07 9.06
N ARG A 58 -14.15 13.46 8.76
CA ARG A 58 -13.63 12.35 9.55
C ARG A 58 -12.39 12.77 10.28
N THR A 59 -12.45 12.55 11.57
CA THR A 59 -11.33 12.73 12.48
C THR A 59 -10.83 11.35 12.85
N TYR A 60 -9.55 11.09 12.64
CA TYR A 60 -8.88 9.92 13.14
C TYR A 60 -7.86 10.33 14.21
N PHE A 61 -7.81 9.58 15.29
CA PHE A 61 -6.80 9.71 16.33
C PHE A 61 -5.91 8.48 16.30
N TRP A 62 -4.59 8.69 16.30
CA TRP A 62 -3.66 7.56 16.40
C TRP A 62 -3.65 7.01 17.81
N GLU A 63 -3.56 5.70 17.92
CA GLU A 63 -3.41 5.03 19.19
C GLU A 63 -1.98 5.21 19.73
N ASP A 64 -1.85 5.50 21.02
CA ASP A 64 -0.55 5.74 21.68
C ASP A 64 0.41 4.57 21.52
N ASN A 65 -0.12 3.34 21.43
CA ASN A 65 0.63 2.10 21.33
C ASN A 65 0.56 1.45 19.93
N SER A 66 0.40 2.24 18.86
CA SER A 66 0.27 1.73 17.49
C SER A 66 1.39 0.76 17.09
N ILE A 67 2.63 1.04 17.49
CA ILE A 67 3.77 0.16 17.18
C ILE A 67 3.67 -1.18 17.89
N ASP A 68 3.24 -1.19 19.14
CA ASP A 68 3.05 -2.44 19.88
C ASP A 68 1.86 -3.25 19.35
N ILE A 69 0.79 -2.57 18.92
CA ILE A 69 -0.32 -3.22 18.23
C ILE A 69 0.17 -3.89 16.94
N ILE A 70 0.96 -3.19 16.13
CA ILE A 70 1.53 -3.76 14.90
C ILE A 70 2.38 -4.99 15.21
N LYS A 71 3.27 -4.92 16.19
CA LYS A 71 4.11 -6.07 16.60
C LYS A 71 3.27 -7.26 17.05
N ASN A 72 2.26 -7.01 17.88
CA ASN A 72 1.44 -8.07 18.45
C ASN A 72 0.48 -8.71 17.46
N PHE A 73 -0.11 -7.91 16.57
CA PHE A 73 -1.12 -8.40 15.62
C PHE A 73 -0.47 -9.02 14.37
N TYR A 74 0.54 -8.38 13.81
CA TYR A 74 1.09 -8.78 12.52
C TYR A 74 2.42 -9.53 12.61
N SER A 75 3.06 -9.56 13.79
CA SER A 75 4.35 -10.25 14.04
C SER A 75 5.37 -10.06 12.91
N PRO A 76 5.69 -8.80 12.54
CA PRO A 76 6.49 -8.54 11.35
C PRO A 76 7.92 -9.07 11.49
N LYS A 77 8.48 -9.62 10.39
CA LYS A 77 9.91 -9.97 10.27
C LYS A 77 10.78 -8.73 10.42
N VAL A 78 10.36 -7.64 9.77
CA VAL A 78 11.01 -6.33 9.88
C VAL A 78 9.93 -5.25 9.99
N LEU A 79 10.07 -4.40 11.00
CA LEU A 79 9.25 -3.22 11.22
C LEU A 79 10.15 -2.00 11.22
N PHE A 80 9.98 -1.12 10.25
CA PHE A 80 10.59 0.19 10.21
C PHE A 80 9.52 1.27 10.35
N HIS A 81 9.70 2.15 11.31
CA HIS A 81 8.85 3.31 11.50
C HIS A 81 9.67 4.57 11.65
N GLU A 82 9.17 5.64 11.14
CA GLU A 82 9.82 6.95 11.19
C GLU A 82 8.79 8.08 11.30
N LYS A 83 9.26 9.23 11.74
CA LYS A 83 8.45 10.44 11.75
C LYS A 83 8.11 10.83 10.31
N GLN A 84 6.86 11.32 10.12
CA GLN A 84 6.43 11.86 8.83
C GLN A 84 7.40 12.97 8.38
N ILE A 85 8.02 12.77 7.23
CA ILE A 85 8.90 13.75 6.60
C ILE A 85 8.10 14.75 5.75
N GLU A 86 8.64 15.92 5.53
CA GLU A 86 8.12 16.87 4.56
C GLU A 86 8.65 16.50 3.18
N PHE A 87 7.77 16.52 2.19
CA PHE A 87 8.12 16.22 0.80
C PHE A 87 8.12 17.50 -0.03
N GLU A 88 9.16 17.68 -0.82
CA GLU A 88 9.13 18.64 -1.90
C GLU A 88 8.05 18.24 -2.91
N THR A 89 7.29 19.23 -3.39
CA THR A 89 6.17 18.98 -4.30
C THR A 89 6.33 19.85 -5.55
N TYR A 90 5.73 19.40 -6.65
CA TYR A 90 5.84 20.07 -7.94
C TYR A 90 4.71 21.08 -8.11
N SER A 91 5.03 22.30 -8.54
CA SER A 91 4.03 23.36 -8.76
C SER A 91 3.29 23.26 -10.08
N ASN A 92 3.82 22.51 -11.03
CA ASN A 92 3.33 22.40 -12.40
C ASN A 92 2.58 21.09 -12.69
N VAL A 93 2.16 20.39 -11.65
CA VAL A 93 1.39 19.15 -11.77
C VAL A 93 0.04 19.26 -11.05
N ASP A 94 -0.92 18.45 -11.48
CA ASP A 94 -2.25 18.39 -10.93
C ASP A 94 -2.35 17.28 -9.88
N TYR A 95 -2.53 17.66 -8.63
CA TYR A 95 -2.82 16.75 -7.53
C TYR A 95 -4.32 16.57 -7.27
N MET A 96 -5.16 17.24 -8.07
CA MET A 96 -6.61 17.26 -7.88
C MET A 96 -6.99 17.73 -6.46
N LEU A 97 -7.82 16.94 -5.79
CA LEU A 97 -8.23 17.18 -4.40
C LEU A 97 -7.26 16.59 -3.35
N SER A 98 -6.24 15.86 -3.79
CA SER A 98 -5.23 15.30 -2.89
C SER A 98 -4.27 16.38 -2.43
N ARG A 99 -3.86 16.31 -1.16
CA ARG A 99 -2.72 17.13 -0.72
C ARG A 99 -1.45 16.57 -1.36
N PRO A 100 -0.60 17.40 -2.00
CA PRO A 100 0.61 16.92 -2.68
C PRO A 100 1.48 16.02 -1.81
N SER A 101 1.72 16.43 -0.55
CA SER A 101 2.50 15.66 0.42
C SER A 101 1.93 14.26 0.71
N HIS A 102 0.61 14.06 0.57
CA HIS A 102 -0.01 12.75 0.81
C HIS A 102 0.32 11.74 -0.30
N VAL A 103 0.35 12.20 -1.55
CA VAL A 103 0.72 11.36 -2.70
C VAL A 103 2.17 10.91 -2.58
N HIS A 104 3.08 11.84 -2.31
CA HIS A 104 4.50 11.56 -2.11
C HIS A 104 4.72 10.62 -0.91
N SER A 105 4.10 10.92 0.23
CA SER A 105 4.17 10.12 1.46
C SER A 105 3.70 8.69 1.26
N MET A 106 2.62 8.50 0.51
CA MET A 106 2.05 7.18 0.22
C MET A 106 3.02 6.33 -0.60
N PHE A 107 3.53 6.87 -1.72
CA PHE A 107 4.44 6.12 -2.58
C PHE A 107 5.83 5.93 -1.98
N TYR A 108 6.33 6.89 -1.21
CA TYR A 108 7.54 6.70 -0.42
C TYR A 108 7.40 5.52 0.55
N SER A 109 6.32 5.50 1.34
CA SER A 109 6.09 4.42 2.29
C SER A 109 5.94 3.05 1.60
N LEU A 110 5.28 3.01 0.44
CA LEU A 110 5.19 1.82 -0.40
C LEU A 110 6.58 1.32 -0.81
N GLU A 111 7.43 2.20 -1.30
CA GLU A 111 8.79 1.86 -1.73
C GLU A 111 9.64 1.37 -0.55
N GLN A 112 9.57 2.03 0.61
CA GLN A 112 10.31 1.62 1.81
C GLN A 112 9.87 0.24 2.30
N SER A 113 8.57 -0.07 2.34
CA SER A 113 8.10 -1.39 2.77
C SER A 113 8.59 -2.52 1.88
N ASN A 114 8.64 -2.30 0.56
CA ASN A 114 9.18 -3.28 -0.38
C ASN A 114 10.72 -3.36 -0.31
N LYS A 115 11.41 -2.26 -0.07
CA LYS A 115 12.87 -2.23 0.11
C LYS A 115 13.30 -3.10 1.30
N ILE A 116 12.62 -2.98 2.42
CA ILE A 116 12.85 -3.82 3.60
C ILE A 116 12.70 -5.31 3.24
N LYS A 117 11.68 -5.66 2.45
CA LYS A 117 11.47 -7.02 1.96
C LYS A 117 12.62 -7.48 1.02
N ILE A 118 13.08 -6.61 0.10
CA ILE A 118 14.21 -6.91 -0.80
C ILE A 118 15.49 -7.16 0.00
N ASP A 119 15.75 -6.34 1.00
CA ASP A 119 16.95 -6.49 1.82
C ASP A 119 16.90 -7.81 2.61
N TYR A 120 15.73 -8.18 3.15
CA TYR A 120 15.54 -9.48 3.80
C TYR A 120 15.72 -10.67 2.83
N GLU A 121 15.23 -10.58 1.58
CA GLU A 121 15.48 -11.59 0.54
C GLU A 121 16.98 -11.80 0.30
N LYS A 122 17.73 -10.69 0.16
CA LYS A 122 19.18 -10.73 -0.06
C LYS A 122 19.94 -11.34 1.12
N GLU A 123 19.64 -10.90 2.33
CA GLU A 123 20.28 -11.38 3.56
C GLU A 123 20.06 -12.87 3.78
N ASN A 124 18.91 -13.39 3.35
CA ASN A 124 18.54 -14.80 3.54
C ASN A 124 18.70 -15.67 2.28
N ASN A 125 19.25 -15.11 1.18
CA ASN A 125 19.54 -15.81 -0.07
C ASN A 125 18.34 -16.56 -0.68
N PHE A 126 17.18 -15.90 -0.74
CA PHE A 126 16.01 -16.41 -1.46
C PHE A 126 15.16 -15.26 -2.04
N ILE A 127 14.13 -15.60 -2.80
CA ILE A 127 13.16 -14.66 -3.37
C ILE A 127 11.77 -15.18 -3.03
N TYR A 128 10.84 -14.29 -2.64
CA TYR A 128 9.44 -14.63 -2.45
C TYR A 128 8.77 -14.96 -3.79
N ASP A 129 7.94 -16.00 -3.78
CA ASP A 129 7.14 -16.39 -4.97
C ASP A 129 6.05 -15.35 -5.25
N ALA A 130 5.43 -14.83 -4.20
CA ALA A 130 4.40 -13.80 -4.26
C ALA A 130 4.64 -12.71 -3.22
N VAL A 131 4.33 -11.47 -3.59
CA VAL A 131 4.39 -10.32 -2.68
C VAL A 131 3.05 -9.59 -2.73
N ILE A 132 2.48 -9.37 -1.56
CA ILE A 132 1.24 -8.65 -1.35
C ILE A 132 1.57 -7.25 -0.82
N ARG A 133 1.07 -6.22 -1.46
CA ARG A 133 0.99 -4.88 -0.91
C ARG A 133 -0.37 -4.69 -0.27
N CYS A 134 -0.41 -4.16 0.94
CA CYS A 134 -1.66 -3.88 1.64
C CYS A 134 -1.52 -2.63 2.52
N ARG A 135 -2.62 -1.90 2.73
CA ARG A 135 -2.70 -0.83 3.73
C ARG A 135 -3.29 -1.39 5.03
N PHE A 136 -2.98 -0.76 6.15
CA PHE A 136 -3.56 -1.14 7.45
C PHE A 136 -5.06 -0.91 7.54
N ASP A 137 -5.57 0.11 6.86
CA ASP A 137 -6.99 0.51 6.86
C ASP A 137 -7.83 -0.22 5.78
N THR A 138 -7.32 -1.33 5.26
CA THR A 138 -8.01 -2.14 4.25
C THR A 138 -8.99 -3.10 4.91
N VAL A 139 -10.22 -3.14 4.42
CA VAL A 139 -11.25 -4.11 4.81
C VAL A 139 -11.63 -4.97 3.62
N PHE A 140 -11.71 -6.27 3.85
CA PHE A 140 -12.11 -7.26 2.87
C PHE A 140 -13.48 -7.84 3.27
N PRO A 141 -14.61 -7.32 2.76
CA PRO A 141 -15.94 -7.81 3.15
C PRO A 141 -16.21 -9.25 2.71
N VAL A 142 -15.67 -9.64 1.56
CA VAL A 142 -15.66 -11.02 1.07
C VAL A 142 -14.33 -11.26 0.38
N PHE A 143 -13.54 -12.20 0.88
CA PHE A 143 -12.23 -12.47 0.34
C PHE A 143 -12.01 -13.97 0.23
N ASP A 144 -11.89 -14.45 -0.97
CA ASP A 144 -11.47 -15.81 -1.25
C ASP A 144 -10.47 -15.81 -2.40
N ILE A 145 -9.32 -15.13 -2.18
CA ILE A 145 -8.22 -15.25 -3.13
C ILE A 145 -7.58 -16.62 -2.96
N ASP A 146 -7.57 -17.34 -4.02
CA ASP A 146 -6.72 -18.51 -4.15
C ASP A 146 -5.46 -18.13 -4.93
N PHE A 147 -4.37 -17.87 -4.21
CA PHE A 147 -3.08 -17.51 -4.82
C PHE A 147 -2.51 -18.60 -5.72
N TYR A 148 -3.01 -19.81 -5.64
CA TYR A 148 -2.62 -20.89 -6.54
C TYR A 148 -3.31 -20.84 -7.91
N ASN A 149 -4.41 -20.08 -8.00
CA ASN A 149 -5.24 -19.96 -9.21
C ASN A 149 -5.20 -18.58 -9.88
N ILE A 150 -4.30 -17.69 -9.43
CA ILE A 150 -4.09 -16.39 -10.08
C ILE A 150 -2.78 -16.38 -10.88
N ASP A 151 -2.78 -15.63 -11.98
CA ASP A 151 -1.56 -15.40 -12.74
C ASP A 151 -0.75 -14.27 -12.09
N LEU A 152 0.30 -14.66 -11.37
CA LEU A 152 1.19 -13.73 -10.68
C LEU A 152 2.10 -12.92 -11.62
N GLU A 153 2.18 -13.23 -12.91
CA GLU A 153 2.89 -12.40 -13.88
C GLU A 153 2.19 -11.05 -14.11
N TYR A 154 0.90 -10.95 -13.77
CA TYR A 154 0.18 -9.68 -13.74
C TYR A 154 0.23 -9.03 -12.36
N ILE A 155 0.11 -7.70 -12.32
CA ILE A 155 -0.25 -6.99 -11.10
C ILE A 155 -1.74 -7.22 -10.86
N ASN A 156 -2.07 -8.09 -9.92
CA ASN A 156 -3.45 -8.36 -9.54
C ASN A 156 -3.87 -7.35 -8.48
N CYS A 157 -4.73 -6.41 -8.83
CA CYS A 157 -5.19 -5.33 -7.98
C CYS A 157 -6.68 -5.08 -8.21
N PHE A 158 -7.29 -4.28 -7.34
CA PHE A 158 -8.65 -3.81 -7.61
C PHE A 158 -8.63 -2.80 -8.74
N ILE A 159 -9.70 -2.78 -9.53
CA ILE A 159 -9.89 -1.81 -10.60
C ILE A 159 -10.98 -0.83 -10.16
N MET A 160 -10.63 0.44 -10.18
CA MET A 160 -11.59 1.52 -9.93
C MET A 160 -12.57 1.64 -11.11
N GLY A 161 -13.73 2.27 -10.88
CA GLY A 161 -14.79 2.40 -11.88
C GLY A 161 -14.40 3.03 -13.23
N HIS A 162 -13.20 3.58 -13.33
CA HIS A 162 -12.64 4.14 -14.57
C HIS A 162 -11.61 3.23 -15.24
N GLY A 163 -11.48 1.98 -14.79
CA GLY A 163 -10.52 1.02 -15.37
C GLY A 163 -9.07 1.21 -14.92
N VAL A 164 -8.81 2.05 -13.91
CA VAL A 164 -7.47 2.28 -13.35
C VAL A 164 -7.20 1.38 -12.14
N PRO A 165 -5.94 0.93 -11.93
CA PRO A 165 -5.57 0.11 -10.79
C PRO A 165 -5.71 0.90 -9.48
N ASN A 166 -6.26 0.27 -8.46
CA ASN A 166 -6.33 0.82 -7.13
C ASN A 166 -4.96 0.74 -6.44
N ASP A 167 -4.62 1.76 -5.66
CA ASP A 167 -3.34 1.89 -4.97
C ASP A 167 -3.29 1.25 -3.57
N GLN A 168 -4.39 0.60 -3.12
CA GLN A 168 -4.53 0.14 -1.74
C GLN A 168 -4.07 -1.31 -1.53
N PHE A 169 -4.23 -2.13 -2.58
CA PHE A 169 -3.91 -3.55 -2.55
C PHE A 169 -3.39 -4.00 -3.91
N ALA A 170 -2.32 -4.80 -3.89
CA ALA A 170 -1.80 -5.46 -5.09
C ALA A 170 -1.09 -6.75 -4.72
N ILE A 171 -1.09 -7.73 -5.62
CA ILE A 171 -0.30 -8.95 -5.51
C ILE A 171 0.30 -9.33 -6.87
N SER A 172 1.58 -9.71 -6.86
CA SER A 172 2.30 -10.24 -8.02
C SER A 172 3.56 -10.98 -7.57
N THR A 173 4.39 -11.41 -8.53
CA THR A 173 5.74 -11.94 -8.23
C THR A 173 6.60 -10.88 -7.53
N SER A 174 7.61 -11.31 -6.76
CA SER A 174 8.55 -10.38 -6.12
C SER A 174 9.21 -9.46 -7.15
N LYS A 175 9.58 -9.97 -8.32
CA LYS A 175 10.18 -9.20 -9.43
C LYS A 175 9.26 -8.05 -9.89
N ASN A 176 7.99 -8.34 -10.10
CA ASN A 176 7.03 -7.33 -10.55
C ASN A 176 6.72 -6.31 -9.46
N MET A 177 6.57 -6.78 -8.21
CA MET A 177 6.31 -5.89 -7.06
C MET A 177 7.52 -5.01 -6.73
N ASN A 178 8.75 -5.45 -7.02
CA ASN A 178 9.93 -4.59 -6.92
C ASN A 178 9.86 -3.40 -7.88
N LYS A 179 9.38 -3.61 -9.11
CA LYS A 179 9.12 -2.51 -10.05
C LYS A 179 7.91 -1.68 -9.64
N TYR A 180 6.79 -2.34 -9.29
CA TYR A 180 5.55 -1.69 -8.84
C TYR A 180 5.79 -0.66 -7.74
N SER A 181 6.71 -0.94 -6.84
CA SER A 181 6.94 -0.12 -5.65
C SER A 181 7.79 1.12 -5.91
N THR A 182 8.46 1.26 -7.06
CA THR A 182 9.40 2.37 -7.36
C THR A 182 8.72 3.64 -7.88
N VAL A 183 7.43 3.82 -7.64
CA VAL A 183 6.71 5.04 -8.07
C VAL A 183 7.36 6.29 -7.49
N TYR A 184 7.70 6.30 -6.20
CA TYR A 184 8.27 7.47 -5.53
C TYR A 184 9.60 7.89 -6.16
N SER A 185 10.52 6.97 -6.35
CA SER A 185 11.83 7.24 -6.96
C SER A 185 11.73 7.64 -8.45
N SER A 186 10.58 7.42 -9.09
CA SER A 186 10.34 7.79 -10.49
C SER A 186 9.62 9.15 -10.66
N LEU A 187 9.20 9.81 -9.58
CA LEU A 187 8.37 11.03 -9.66
C LEU A 187 9.05 12.16 -10.43
N ASP A 188 10.34 12.39 -10.19
CA ASP A 188 11.10 13.43 -10.87
C ASP A 188 11.18 13.20 -12.39
N GLU A 189 11.38 11.94 -12.80
CA GLU A 189 11.42 11.57 -14.20
C GLU A 189 10.08 11.80 -14.87
N TYR A 190 8.99 11.41 -14.22
CA TYR A 190 7.64 11.61 -14.73
C TYR A 190 7.30 13.08 -14.89
N GLN A 191 7.61 13.89 -13.90
CA GLN A 191 7.42 15.34 -13.97
C GLN A 191 8.24 15.96 -15.12
N LYS A 192 9.51 15.57 -15.29
CA LYS A 192 10.38 16.05 -16.37
C LYS A 192 9.94 15.57 -17.76
N SER A 193 9.32 14.40 -17.86
CA SER A 193 8.75 13.88 -19.11
C SER A 193 7.43 14.53 -19.51
N GLY A 194 6.89 15.42 -18.67
CA GLY A 194 5.63 16.13 -18.94
C GLY A 194 4.38 15.43 -18.43
N PHE A 195 4.51 14.38 -17.62
CA PHE A 195 3.37 13.80 -16.94
C PHE A 195 2.90 14.74 -15.82
N THR A 196 1.63 15.11 -15.85
CA THR A 196 1.09 16.17 -14.99
C THR A 196 0.04 15.71 -13.98
N LYS A 197 -0.48 14.48 -14.09
CA LYS A 197 -1.55 13.98 -13.22
C LYS A 197 -0.99 13.22 -12.02
N PHE A 198 -0.62 13.94 -10.97
CA PHE A 198 -0.06 13.37 -9.74
C PHE A 198 -1.16 12.96 -8.74
N ILE A 199 -2.09 12.16 -9.22
CA ILE A 199 -3.19 11.54 -8.46
C ILE A 199 -2.82 10.08 -8.26
N GLY A 200 -3.09 9.50 -7.09
CA GLY A 200 -2.59 8.18 -6.71
C GLY A 200 -2.76 7.11 -7.79
N GLU A 201 -4.00 6.88 -8.22
CA GLU A 201 -4.33 5.83 -9.20
C GLU A 201 -3.83 6.14 -10.61
N GLU A 202 -3.87 7.42 -11.05
CA GLU A 202 -3.38 7.85 -12.35
C GLU A 202 -1.86 7.74 -12.43
N LEU A 203 -1.17 8.15 -11.37
CA LEU A 203 0.27 8.06 -11.27
C LEU A 203 0.74 6.59 -11.25
N LEU A 204 0.02 5.74 -10.50
CA LEU A 204 0.27 4.30 -10.50
C LEU A 204 0.05 3.70 -11.91
N THR A 205 -1.03 4.06 -12.59
CA THR A 205 -1.31 3.63 -13.97
C THR A 205 -0.18 4.01 -14.91
N HIS A 206 0.26 5.28 -14.84
CA HIS A 206 1.39 5.76 -15.65
C HIS A 206 2.66 4.96 -15.37
N HIS A 207 2.94 4.71 -14.09
CA HIS A 207 4.10 3.93 -13.66
C HIS A 207 4.07 2.49 -14.18
N LEU A 208 2.94 1.81 -14.08
CA LEU A 208 2.79 0.43 -14.56
C LEU A 208 3.02 0.36 -16.07
N ASN A 209 2.41 1.26 -16.84
CA ASN A 209 2.60 1.35 -18.30
C ASN A 209 4.07 1.60 -18.68
N THR A 210 4.72 2.57 -18.04
CA THR A 210 6.12 2.93 -18.31
C THR A 210 7.07 1.76 -18.05
N ASN A 211 6.77 0.94 -17.02
CA ASN A 211 7.59 -0.21 -16.63
C ASN A 211 7.20 -1.52 -17.32
N GLY A 212 6.23 -1.50 -18.26
CA GLY A 212 5.76 -2.69 -18.96
C GLY A 212 5.10 -3.71 -18.02
N LEU A 213 4.47 -3.23 -16.95
CA LEU A 213 3.74 -4.06 -16.01
C LEU A 213 2.26 -4.10 -16.41
N ASN A 214 1.81 -5.27 -16.80
CA ASN A 214 0.40 -5.49 -17.06
C ASN A 214 -0.35 -5.68 -15.75
N TRP A 215 -1.53 -5.08 -15.61
CA TRP A 215 -2.42 -5.34 -14.49
C TRP A 215 -3.69 -6.03 -14.96
N ASN A 216 -4.25 -6.83 -14.09
CA ASN A 216 -5.44 -7.60 -14.38
C ASN A 216 -6.48 -7.34 -13.30
N ASN A 217 -7.70 -7.08 -13.77
CA ASN A 217 -8.89 -7.32 -12.97
C ASN A 217 -9.09 -8.84 -12.93
N SER A 218 -8.14 -9.56 -12.34
CA SER A 218 -8.25 -11.00 -12.25
C SER A 218 -9.58 -11.33 -11.58
N LYS A 219 -10.11 -12.53 -11.82
CA LYS A 219 -11.35 -13.10 -11.21
C LYS A 219 -11.40 -12.99 -9.67
N ILE A 220 -10.32 -12.51 -9.05
CA ILE A 220 -10.24 -12.08 -7.66
C ILE A 220 -11.26 -10.97 -7.35
N VAL A 221 -11.59 -10.14 -8.32
CA VAL A 221 -12.19 -8.83 -8.11
C VAL A 221 -13.68 -8.78 -8.38
N ASP A 222 -14.26 -9.70 -9.12
CA ASP A 222 -15.72 -9.73 -9.34
C ASP A 222 -16.53 -9.93 -8.04
N LYS A 223 -15.84 -10.19 -6.92
CA LYS A 223 -16.45 -10.39 -5.59
C LYS A 223 -15.85 -9.50 -4.49
N LEU A 224 -14.93 -8.60 -4.81
CA LEU A 224 -14.17 -7.86 -3.81
C LEU A 224 -14.56 -6.37 -3.81
N GLU A 225 -15.35 -5.99 -2.84
CA GLU A 225 -15.40 -4.60 -2.37
C GLU A 225 -14.28 -4.41 -1.34
N VAL A 226 -13.13 -3.90 -1.77
CA VAL A 226 -12.18 -3.33 -0.82
C VAL A 226 -12.69 -1.95 -0.46
N SER A 227 -13.08 -1.81 0.76
CA SER A 227 -13.40 -0.51 1.32
C SER A 227 -12.31 -0.14 2.33
N ILE A 228 -11.97 1.13 2.37
CA ILE A 228 -11.29 1.70 3.53
C ILE A 228 -12.34 1.77 4.62
N LEU A 229 -12.00 1.27 5.81
CA LEU A 229 -12.89 1.46 6.96
C LEU A 229 -12.97 2.96 7.24
N ILE A 230 -14.08 3.52 6.86
CA ILE A 230 -14.31 4.93 7.03
C ILE A 230 -15.51 5.03 7.98
N LYS A 231 -15.24 5.18 9.28
CA LYS A 231 -16.27 5.51 10.29
C LYS A 231 -16.38 7.00 10.50
#